data_a7a65e400256207b8937604a92e31aa0
#
_entry.id   a7a65e400256207b8937604a92e31aa0
#
_cell.length_a   1.000
_cell.length_b   1.000
_cell.length_c   1.000
_cell.angle_alpha   90.00
_cell.angle_beta   90.00
_cell.angle_gamma   90.00
#
_symmetry.space_group_name_H-M   'P 1'
#
loop_
_entity.id
_entity.type
_entity.pdbx_description
1 polymer ?
#
loop_
_entity_poly.entity_id
_entity_poly.type
_entity_poly.pdbx_seq_one_letter_code
_entity_poly.pdbx_strand_id
1 'polypeptide(L)'
;MPCSLTRVITFHALHRYHKPTWSDEENRRRFGWTSDAPGHGHLYRVEVTVGGPLDPDTQMVMDLVQLDVVLEEEIAAPLRGRHVGDAVPEFAPGALLPSCEAIAAWCFARVARRLPATVVLERVVVAEDATLWAECRAPA
;
A
#
# COMPACT_ATOMS: atom_id res chain seq x y z
N MET A 1 -20.62 2.09 20.61
CA MET A 1 -19.19 1.82 20.85
C MET A 1 -18.48 1.72 19.53
N PRO A 2 -17.46 2.52 19.31
CA PRO A 2 -16.67 2.39 18.09
C PRO A 2 -15.82 1.12 18.12
N CYS A 3 -15.66 0.52 16.96
CA CYS A 3 -14.83 -0.66 16.77
C CYS A 3 -13.88 -0.44 15.61
N SER A 4 -12.81 -1.20 15.58
CA SER A 4 -11.89 -1.25 14.44
C SER A 4 -12.00 -2.60 13.74
N LEU A 5 -11.93 -2.58 12.42
CA LEU A 5 -11.95 -3.74 11.55
C LEU A 5 -10.72 -3.71 10.66
N THR A 6 -9.98 -4.80 10.59
CA THR A 6 -8.83 -4.92 9.69
C THR A 6 -9.10 -5.96 8.61
N ARG A 7 -8.90 -5.56 7.35
CA ARG A 7 -8.95 -6.45 6.19
C ARG A 7 -7.55 -6.58 5.61
N VAL A 8 -7.17 -7.78 5.26
CA VAL A 8 -5.84 -8.09 4.70
C VAL A 8 -6.01 -8.56 3.28
N ILE A 9 -5.17 -8.03 2.38
CA ILE A 9 -5.04 -8.51 1.00
C ILE A 9 -3.58 -8.84 0.73
N THR A 10 -3.35 -9.76 -0.21
CA THR A 10 -2.02 -10.12 -0.67
C THR A 10 -1.98 -10.14 -2.19
N PHE A 11 -0.84 -9.76 -2.76
CA PHE A 11 -0.61 -9.80 -4.20
C PHE A 11 0.88 -9.79 -4.49
N HIS A 12 1.28 -10.37 -5.61
CA HIS A 12 2.65 -10.26 -6.11
C HIS A 12 2.82 -8.96 -6.87
N ALA A 13 3.94 -8.28 -6.64
CA ALA A 13 4.36 -7.13 -7.42
C ALA A 13 5.88 -7.03 -7.42
N LEU A 14 6.43 -6.31 -8.40
CA LEU A 14 7.86 -6.07 -8.54
C LEU A 14 8.15 -4.60 -8.30
N HIS A 15 9.33 -4.33 -7.73
CA HIS A 15 9.83 -2.98 -7.60
C HIS A 15 11.36 -2.93 -7.69
N ARG A 16 11.87 -1.70 -7.76
CA ARG A 16 13.31 -1.44 -7.83
C ARG A 16 13.60 -0.14 -7.11
N TYR A 17 14.68 -0.11 -6.33
CA TYR A 17 15.19 1.13 -5.77
C TYR A 17 16.28 1.67 -6.68
N HIS A 18 15.96 2.72 -7.43
CA HIS A 18 16.89 3.32 -8.36
C HIS A 18 16.54 4.79 -8.60
N LYS A 19 17.52 5.65 -8.46
CA LYS A 19 17.37 7.07 -8.82
C LYS A 19 18.14 7.34 -10.12
N PRO A 20 17.43 7.69 -11.21
CA PRO A 20 18.07 7.91 -12.50
C PRO A 20 19.11 9.04 -12.50
N THR A 21 19.00 9.99 -11.57
CA THR A 21 19.93 11.11 -11.43
C THR A 21 21.24 10.74 -10.73
N TRP A 22 21.32 9.56 -10.13
CA TRP A 22 22.52 9.03 -9.50
C TRP A 22 23.23 8.07 -10.45
N SER A 23 24.56 7.93 -10.29
CA SER A 23 25.32 6.91 -11.01
C SER A 23 24.89 5.50 -10.55
N ASP A 24 25.20 4.49 -11.35
CA ASP A 24 24.99 3.09 -10.98
C ASP A 24 25.74 2.74 -9.70
N GLU A 25 26.96 3.24 -9.55
CA GLU A 25 27.76 3.05 -8.35
C GLU A 25 27.10 3.65 -7.11
N GLU A 26 26.57 4.88 -7.19
CA GLU A 26 25.86 5.51 -6.10
C GLU A 26 24.59 4.77 -5.74
N ASN A 27 23.81 4.35 -6.73
CA ASN A 27 22.61 3.56 -6.51
C ASN A 27 22.94 2.25 -5.78
N ARG A 28 23.99 1.55 -6.21
CA ARG A 28 24.40 0.29 -5.60
C ARG A 28 24.93 0.50 -4.19
N ARG A 29 25.64 1.60 -3.94
CA ARG A 29 26.14 1.94 -2.62
C ARG A 29 25.00 2.22 -1.63
N ARG A 30 23.93 2.90 -2.09
CA ARG A 30 22.82 3.31 -1.24
C ARG A 30 21.78 2.21 -1.05
N PHE A 31 21.54 1.40 -2.06
CA PHE A 31 20.46 0.43 -2.08
C PHE A 31 20.92 -1.03 -2.19
N GLY A 32 22.20 -1.27 -2.41
CA GLY A 32 22.72 -2.62 -2.60
C GLY A 32 22.11 -3.30 -3.85
N TRP A 33 21.87 -4.60 -3.76
CA TRP A 33 21.31 -5.38 -4.87
C TRP A 33 19.89 -4.95 -5.24
N THR A 34 19.17 -4.28 -4.35
CA THR A 34 17.81 -3.83 -4.65
C THR A 34 17.77 -2.76 -5.74
N SER A 35 18.92 -2.19 -6.12
CA SER A 35 19.04 -1.27 -7.25
C SER A 35 19.19 -1.97 -8.59
N ASP A 36 19.41 -3.27 -8.62
CA ASP A 36 19.69 -4.01 -9.86
C ASP A 36 18.45 -4.08 -10.76
N ALA A 37 18.67 -3.83 -12.06
CA ALA A 37 17.63 -3.95 -13.06
C ALA A 37 17.31 -5.43 -13.31
N PRO A 38 16.05 -5.78 -13.63
CA PRO A 38 14.89 -4.91 -13.78
C PRO A 38 14.18 -4.63 -12.45
N GLY A 39 14.68 -5.09 -11.33
CA GLY A 39 14.08 -5.06 -10.02
C GLY A 39 13.85 -6.47 -9.48
N HIS A 40 13.05 -6.56 -8.42
CA HIS A 40 12.78 -7.81 -7.73
C HIS A 40 11.33 -7.83 -7.25
N GLY A 41 10.83 -9.02 -6.94
CA GLY A 41 9.44 -9.22 -6.57
C GLY A 41 9.25 -9.64 -5.12
N HIS A 42 8.07 -9.32 -4.62
CA HIS A 42 7.60 -9.74 -3.30
C HIS A 42 6.16 -10.22 -3.38
N LEU A 43 5.77 -11.06 -2.42
CA LEU A 43 4.37 -11.26 -2.10
C LEU A 43 4.01 -10.18 -1.06
N TYR A 44 3.44 -9.08 -1.52
CA TYR A 44 3.03 -8.00 -0.64
C TYR A 44 1.82 -8.39 0.19
N ARG A 45 1.83 -7.96 1.44
CA ARG A 45 0.70 -8.06 2.35
C ARG A 45 0.29 -6.64 2.75
N VAL A 46 -0.96 -6.29 2.51
CA VAL A 46 -1.49 -4.98 2.88
C VAL A 46 -2.62 -5.18 3.89
N GLU A 47 -2.51 -4.51 5.04
CA GLU A 47 -3.53 -4.51 6.08
C GLU A 47 -4.17 -3.13 6.13
N VAL A 48 -5.49 -3.11 6.01
CA VAL A 48 -6.25 -1.86 6.05
C VAL A 48 -7.20 -1.91 7.24
N THR A 49 -7.04 -0.97 8.15
CA THR A 49 -7.84 -0.86 9.37
C THR A 49 -8.77 0.34 9.29
N VAL A 50 -10.05 0.08 9.39
CA VAL A 50 -11.11 1.10 9.40
C VAL A 50 -11.82 1.08 10.74
N GLY A 51 -12.31 2.22 11.18
CA GLY A 51 -12.99 2.37 12.45
C GLY A 51 -14.27 3.16 12.33
N GLY A 52 -15.14 2.97 13.31
CA GLY A 52 -16.38 3.70 13.39
C GLY A 52 -17.42 3.00 14.23
N PRO A 53 -18.64 3.56 14.30
CA PRO A 53 -19.75 2.92 14.99
C PRO A 53 -20.22 1.67 14.25
N LEU A 54 -20.77 0.73 14.98
CA LEU A 54 -21.38 -0.45 14.37
C LEU A 54 -22.72 -0.10 13.75
N ASP A 55 -22.96 -0.61 12.55
CA ASP A 55 -24.28 -0.59 11.95
C ASP A 55 -25.23 -1.45 12.81
N PRO A 56 -26.40 -0.93 13.20
CA PRO A 56 -27.29 -1.67 14.09
C PRO A 56 -27.93 -2.93 13.47
N ASP A 57 -27.97 -3.01 12.15
CA ASP A 57 -28.57 -4.15 11.46
C ASP A 57 -27.55 -5.26 11.20
N THR A 58 -26.30 -4.90 10.90
CA THR A 58 -25.27 -5.86 10.49
C THR A 58 -24.19 -6.09 11.54
N GLN A 59 -24.06 -5.21 12.54
CA GLN A 59 -22.99 -5.19 13.53
C GLN A 59 -21.61 -5.06 12.90
N MET A 60 -21.52 -4.35 11.77
CA MET A 60 -20.27 -4.12 11.04
C MET A 60 -19.91 -2.64 11.06
N VAL A 61 -18.60 -2.35 11.09
CA VAL A 61 -18.07 -0.99 10.90
C VAL A 61 -18.33 -0.51 9.48
N MET A 62 -18.17 -1.40 8.51
CA MET A 62 -18.36 -1.13 7.10
C MET A 62 -18.81 -2.40 6.39
N ASP A 63 -19.61 -2.25 5.35
CA ASP A 63 -19.99 -3.34 4.46
C ASP A 63 -18.72 -3.99 3.88
N LEU A 64 -18.54 -5.29 4.13
CA LEU A 64 -17.35 -6.02 3.68
C LEU A 64 -17.27 -6.13 2.16
N VAL A 65 -18.40 -6.24 1.47
CA VAL A 65 -18.41 -6.29 0.00
C VAL A 65 -17.88 -4.96 -0.55
N GLN A 66 -18.32 -3.85 0.01
CA GLN A 66 -17.85 -2.52 -0.39
C GLN A 66 -16.37 -2.35 -0.06
N LEU A 67 -15.92 -2.78 1.12
CA LEU A 67 -14.51 -2.69 1.49
C LEU A 67 -13.64 -3.52 0.55
N ASP A 68 -14.04 -4.74 0.23
CA ASP A 68 -13.30 -5.60 -0.70
C ASP A 68 -13.19 -4.97 -2.10
N VAL A 69 -14.27 -4.36 -2.59
CA VAL A 69 -14.25 -3.63 -3.88
C VAL A 69 -13.26 -2.47 -3.85
N VAL A 70 -13.28 -1.68 -2.79
CA VAL A 70 -12.34 -0.55 -2.64
C VAL A 70 -10.89 -1.03 -2.65
N LEU A 71 -10.58 -2.07 -1.86
CA LEU A 71 -9.21 -2.58 -1.78
C LEU A 71 -8.75 -3.20 -3.11
N GLU A 72 -9.64 -3.90 -3.80
CA GLU A 72 -9.31 -4.45 -5.13
C GLU A 72 -9.06 -3.34 -6.14
N GLU A 73 -9.95 -2.38 -6.24
CA GLU A 73 -9.84 -1.32 -7.25
C GLU A 73 -8.70 -0.34 -6.97
N GLU A 74 -8.51 0.02 -5.70
CA GLU A 74 -7.55 1.07 -5.34
C GLU A 74 -6.14 0.56 -5.09
N ILE A 75 -5.98 -0.70 -4.70
CA ILE A 75 -4.67 -1.24 -4.33
C ILE A 75 -4.27 -2.43 -5.20
N ALA A 76 -5.05 -3.50 -5.18
CA ALA A 76 -4.63 -4.76 -5.77
C ALA A 76 -4.59 -4.71 -7.30
N ALA A 77 -5.64 -4.22 -7.94
CA ALA A 77 -5.72 -4.18 -9.40
C ALA A 77 -4.60 -3.31 -10.03
N PRO A 78 -4.27 -2.12 -9.49
CA PRO A 78 -3.15 -1.34 -10.01
C PRO A 78 -1.78 -2.00 -9.88
N LEU A 79 -1.58 -2.86 -8.87
CA LEU A 79 -0.25 -3.37 -8.52
C LEU A 79 -0.04 -4.85 -8.84
N ARG A 80 -1.09 -5.66 -8.78
CA ARG A 80 -0.97 -7.13 -8.90
C ARG A 80 -0.28 -7.55 -10.20
N GLY A 81 0.82 -8.31 -10.05
CA GLY A 81 1.57 -8.86 -11.17
C GLY A 81 2.32 -7.83 -11.98
N ARG A 82 2.48 -6.61 -11.48
CA ARG A 82 3.08 -5.49 -12.21
C ARG A 82 4.37 -5.02 -11.54
N HIS A 83 5.17 -4.32 -12.31
CA HIS A 83 6.29 -3.53 -11.80
C HIS A 83 5.72 -2.17 -11.33
N VAL A 84 5.89 -1.87 -10.05
CA VAL A 84 5.26 -0.68 -9.44
C VAL A 84 5.68 0.62 -10.16
N GLY A 85 6.96 0.72 -10.54
CA GLY A 85 7.48 1.90 -11.26
C GLY A 85 6.90 2.09 -12.66
N ASP A 86 6.42 1.01 -13.29
CA ASP A 86 5.82 1.08 -14.62
C ASP A 86 4.29 1.29 -14.53
N ALA A 87 3.68 0.74 -13.50
CA ALA A 87 2.22 0.71 -13.36
C ALA A 87 1.62 1.96 -12.72
N VAL A 88 2.36 2.60 -11.81
CA VAL A 88 1.87 3.70 -10.99
C VAL A 88 2.68 4.96 -11.28
N PRO A 89 2.04 6.02 -11.82
CA PRO A 89 2.75 7.25 -12.20
C PRO A 89 3.54 7.90 -11.06
N GLU A 90 3.03 7.84 -9.83
CA GLU A 90 3.69 8.40 -8.65
C GLU A 90 5.03 7.73 -8.35
N PHE A 91 5.23 6.50 -8.84
CA PHE A 91 6.45 5.72 -8.65
C PHE A 91 7.28 5.56 -9.93
N ALA A 92 6.96 6.32 -10.99
CA ALA A 92 7.72 6.29 -12.23
C ALA A 92 9.19 6.67 -11.98
N PRO A 93 10.13 6.22 -12.83
CA PRO A 93 11.55 6.57 -12.68
C PRO A 93 11.74 8.08 -12.53
N GLY A 94 12.45 8.48 -11.48
CA GLY A 94 12.66 9.90 -11.14
C GLY A 94 11.60 10.50 -10.24
N ALA A 95 10.50 9.80 -10.00
CA ALA A 95 9.47 10.18 -9.03
C ALA A 95 9.78 9.55 -7.66
N LEU A 96 8.75 9.18 -6.89
CA LEU A 96 8.95 8.56 -5.57
C LEU A 96 9.55 7.16 -5.71
N LEU A 97 10.44 6.79 -4.79
CA LEU A 97 10.90 5.41 -4.68
C LEU A 97 9.78 4.56 -4.05
N PRO A 98 9.53 3.36 -4.60
CA PRO A 98 8.45 2.49 -4.12
C PRO A 98 8.87 1.68 -2.88
N SER A 99 9.18 2.39 -1.80
CA SER A 99 9.42 1.80 -0.48
C SER A 99 8.11 1.35 0.16
N CYS A 100 8.17 0.53 1.19
CA CYS A 100 6.99 0.16 1.96
C CYS A 100 6.28 1.40 2.51
N GLU A 101 7.03 2.39 2.98
CA GLU A 101 6.50 3.65 3.50
C GLU A 101 5.74 4.44 2.43
N ALA A 102 6.35 4.59 1.27
CA ALA A 102 5.73 5.35 0.17
C ALA A 102 4.50 4.62 -0.41
N ILE A 103 4.57 3.30 -0.53
CA ILE A 103 3.42 2.50 -0.97
C ILE A 103 2.29 2.57 0.08
N ALA A 104 2.62 2.51 1.37
CA ALA A 104 1.61 2.64 2.44
C ALA A 104 0.91 3.99 2.37
N ALA A 105 1.65 5.09 2.17
CA ALA A 105 1.07 6.42 2.03
C ALA A 105 0.19 6.53 0.78
N TRP A 106 0.62 5.94 -0.33
CA TRP A 106 -0.15 5.89 -1.57
C TRP A 106 -1.46 5.13 -1.38
N CYS A 107 -1.40 3.95 -0.75
CA CYS A 107 -2.60 3.17 -0.43
C CYS A 107 -3.55 3.94 0.48
N PHE A 108 -3.01 4.57 1.52
CA PHE A 108 -3.81 5.33 2.49
C PHE A 108 -4.62 6.43 1.80
N ALA A 109 -3.98 7.24 0.96
CA ALA A 109 -4.65 8.33 0.26
C ALA A 109 -5.77 7.82 -0.65
N ARG A 110 -5.53 6.72 -1.35
CA ARG A 110 -6.50 6.16 -2.31
C ARG A 110 -7.72 5.57 -1.59
N VAL A 111 -7.50 4.81 -0.52
CA VAL A 111 -8.58 4.19 0.25
C VAL A 111 -9.41 5.24 0.98
N ALA A 112 -8.76 6.21 1.62
CA ALA A 112 -9.45 7.22 2.42
C ALA A 112 -10.53 7.98 1.63
N ARG A 113 -10.30 8.21 0.34
CA ARG A 113 -11.26 8.91 -0.53
C ARG A 113 -12.52 8.12 -0.84
N ARG A 114 -12.49 6.81 -0.61
CA ARG A 114 -13.55 5.89 -1.01
C ARG A 114 -14.41 5.44 0.17
N LEU A 115 -14.10 5.83 1.39
CA LEU A 115 -14.82 5.39 2.57
C LEU A 115 -16.08 6.22 2.80
N PRO A 116 -17.17 5.58 3.35
CA PRO A 116 -18.35 6.33 3.79
C PRO A 116 -18.02 7.36 4.87
N ALA A 117 -18.86 8.37 5.02
CA ALA A 117 -18.62 9.47 5.96
C ALA A 117 -18.53 9.03 7.43
N THR A 118 -19.17 7.91 7.79
CA THR A 118 -19.15 7.37 9.16
C THR A 118 -17.92 6.51 9.47
N VAL A 119 -17.11 6.22 8.45
CA VAL A 119 -15.96 5.31 8.56
C VAL A 119 -14.66 6.11 8.44
N VAL A 120 -13.75 5.86 9.37
CA VAL A 120 -12.42 6.49 9.38
C VAL A 120 -11.38 5.45 9.00
N LEU A 121 -10.49 5.80 8.07
CA LEU A 121 -9.30 5.00 7.81
C LEU A 121 -8.30 5.26 8.94
N GLU A 122 -8.03 4.25 9.74
CA GLU A 122 -7.16 4.39 10.90
C GLU A 122 -5.70 4.07 10.55
N ARG A 123 -5.47 3.05 9.73
CA ARG A 123 -4.13 2.53 9.49
C ARG A 123 -4.06 1.73 8.19
N VAL A 124 -2.93 1.85 7.50
CA VAL A 124 -2.54 0.97 6.40
C VAL A 124 -1.13 0.47 6.67
N VAL A 125 -0.96 -0.86 6.64
CA VAL A 125 0.35 -1.52 6.74
C VAL A 125 0.68 -2.11 5.39
N VAL A 126 1.90 -1.90 4.93
CA VAL A 126 2.45 -2.56 3.73
C VAL A 126 3.67 -3.35 4.13
N ALA A 127 3.62 -4.67 3.94
CA ALA A 127 4.72 -5.58 4.20
C ALA A 127 5.21 -6.17 2.88
N GLU A 128 6.51 -6.08 2.59
CA GLU A 128 7.08 -6.74 1.42
C GLU A 128 7.47 -8.20 1.72
N ASP A 129 7.73 -8.50 2.98
CA ASP A 129 7.94 -9.88 3.47
C ASP A 129 7.72 -9.91 5.00
N ALA A 130 8.03 -11.04 5.63
CA ALA A 130 7.85 -11.23 7.07
C ALA A 130 8.79 -10.38 7.93
N THR A 131 9.81 -9.75 7.34
CA THR A 131 10.86 -9.04 8.08
C THR A 131 10.82 -7.52 7.89
N LEU A 132 10.05 -7.02 6.92
CA LEU A 132 10.03 -5.59 6.60
C LEU A 132 8.62 -5.12 6.27
N TRP A 133 8.14 -4.19 7.05
CA TRP A 133 6.86 -3.52 6.80
C TRP A 133 6.89 -2.09 7.31
N ALA A 134 5.99 -1.28 6.77
CA ALA A 134 5.78 0.08 7.20
C ALA A 134 4.29 0.34 7.37
N GLU A 135 3.95 1.34 8.16
CA GLU A 135 2.55 1.73 8.32
C GLU A 135 2.36 3.24 8.24
N CYS A 136 1.21 3.63 7.69
CA CYS A 136 0.70 4.98 7.78
C CYS A 136 -0.54 4.98 8.67
N ARG A 137 -0.65 5.99 9.51
CA ARG A 137 -1.78 6.16 10.42
C ARG A 137 -2.48 7.48 10.15
N ALA A 138 -3.76 7.53 10.49
CA ALA A 138 -4.47 8.80 10.51
C ALA A 138 -3.80 9.76 11.50
N PRO A 139 -3.78 11.07 11.21
CA PRO A 139 -3.31 12.06 12.18
C PRO A 139 -4.10 11.97 13.48
N ALA A 140 -3.43 12.26 14.60
CA ALA A 140 -4.04 12.28 15.92
C ALA A 140 -5.04 13.44 16.05
#